data_31e5bd97d587ebfc78ae364b6991ef8e
#
_entry.id   31e5bd97d587ebfc78ae364b6991ef8e
#
_cell.length_a   1.000
_cell.length_b   1.000
_cell.length_c   1.000
_cell.angle_alpha   90.00
_cell.angle_beta   90.00
_cell.angle_gamma   90.00
#
_symmetry.space_group_name_H-M   'P 1'
#
loop_
_entity.id
_entity.type
_entity.pdbx_description
1 polymer ?
#
loop_
_entity_poly.entity_id
_entity_poly.type
_entity_poly.pdbx_seq_one_letter_code
_entity_poly.pdbx_strand_id
1 'polypeptide(L)'
;MSAGEFAVRPVGPADIPGLCALLNEIIRIGGTTAMETPMTIESFLDTFFRSQIQISFMVAEASGGDLLGFQVLAAHEKLPEDWADIATFARVGSQTSGVGSALFAETLTQARRFELAAINATIRADNAGGLAYYDRMGFVTYKVDEKVPLKSGHRVDRISKGYRVISD
;
A
#
# COMPACT_ATOMS: atom_id res chain seq x y z
N MET A 1 -12.07 -25.42 8.42
CA MET A 1 -11.36 -24.18 8.11
C MET A 1 -12.29 -23.24 7.37
N SER A 2 -12.58 -22.11 7.97
CA SER A 2 -13.34 -21.08 7.25
C SER A 2 -12.43 -20.47 6.17
N ALA A 3 -12.93 -20.42 4.94
CA ALA A 3 -12.28 -19.68 3.86
C ALA A 3 -12.27 -18.20 4.23
N GLY A 4 -11.19 -17.68 4.75
CA GLY A 4 -11.10 -16.29 5.14
C GLY A 4 -10.34 -15.99 6.40
N GLU A 5 -9.79 -17.01 7.06
CA GLU A 5 -8.91 -16.77 8.19
C GLU A 5 -7.54 -16.32 7.71
N PHE A 6 -7.07 -15.21 8.27
CA PHE A 6 -5.77 -14.65 8.00
C PHE A 6 -5.26 -13.90 9.23
N ALA A 7 -3.98 -13.62 9.25
CA ALA A 7 -3.35 -12.80 10.28
C ALA A 7 -2.52 -11.70 9.62
N VAL A 8 -2.44 -10.54 10.28
CA VAL A 8 -1.57 -9.45 9.88
C VAL A 8 -0.37 -9.43 10.82
N ARG A 9 0.81 -9.33 10.24
CA ARG A 9 2.07 -9.34 10.97
C ARG A 9 3.13 -8.49 10.26
N PRO A 10 4.20 -8.08 10.97
CA PRO A 10 5.32 -7.43 10.30
C PRO A 10 5.98 -8.35 9.27
N VAL A 11 6.52 -7.73 8.22
CA VAL A 11 7.28 -8.43 7.19
C VAL A 11 8.54 -9.09 7.77
N GLY A 12 8.88 -10.27 7.25
CA GLY A 12 10.14 -10.92 7.52
C GLY A 12 10.93 -11.19 6.24
N PRO A 13 12.24 -11.47 6.33
CA PRO A 13 13.07 -11.71 5.13
C PRO A 13 12.56 -12.85 4.24
N ALA A 14 11.95 -13.87 4.83
CA ALA A 14 11.40 -15.00 4.09
C ALA A 14 10.19 -14.63 3.21
N ASP A 15 9.55 -13.48 3.48
CA ASP A 15 8.38 -13.02 2.73
C ASP A 15 8.75 -12.40 1.38
N ILE A 16 9.96 -11.90 1.23
CA ILE A 16 10.35 -11.06 0.10
C ILE A 16 10.08 -11.71 -1.27
N PRO A 17 10.46 -12.99 -1.52
CA PRO A 17 10.15 -13.59 -2.81
C PRO A 17 8.64 -13.65 -3.11
N GLY A 18 7.83 -14.01 -2.13
CA GLY A 18 6.38 -14.09 -2.28
C GLY A 18 5.71 -12.74 -2.47
N LEU A 19 6.19 -11.71 -1.77
CA LEU A 19 5.68 -10.34 -1.90
C LEU A 19 6.05 -9.75 -3.26
N CYS A 20 7.27 -10.00 -3.73
CA CYS A 20 7.69 -9.58 -5.06
C CYS A 20 6.82 -10.24 -6.14
N ALA A 21 6.54 -11.53 -6.02
CA ALA A 21 5.64 -12.25 -6.94
C ALA A 21 4.22 -11.70 -6.92
N LEU A 22 3.70 -11.38 -5.73
CA LEU A 22 2.37 -10.78 -5.57
C LEU A 22 2.29 -9.41 -6.25
N LEU A 23 3.28 -8.56 -6.03
CA LEU A 23 3.33 -7.25 -6.65
C LEU A 23 3.43 -7.36 -8.19
N ASN A 24 4.24 -8.28 -8.69
CA ASN A 24 4.39 -8.50 -10.13
C ASN A 24 3.09 -8.98 -10.77
N GLU A 25 2.30 -9.77 -10.07
CA GLU A 25 0.98 -10.17 -10.55
C GLU A 25 0.05 -8.95 -10.69
N ILE A 26 0.07 -8.05 -9.69
CA ILE A 26 -0.71 -6.80 -9.72
C ILE A 26 -0.24 -5.92 -10.88
N ILE A 27 1.06 -5.79 -11.08
CA ILE A 27 1.65 -5.01 -12.19
C ILE A 27 1.22 -5.60 -13.54
N ARG A 28 1.26 -6.91 -13.69
CA ARG A 28 0.87 -7.61 -14.91
C ARG A 28 -0.59 -7.38 -15.26
N ILE A 29 -1.48 -7.40 -14.27
CA ILE A 29 -2.91 -7.13 -14.47
C ILE A 29 -3.12 -5.68 -14.88
N GLY A 30 -2.37 -4.76 -14.27
CA GLY A 30 -2.39 -3.34 -14.62
C GLY A 30 -3.58 -2.58 -14.05
N GLY A 31 -3.54 -1.27 -14.21
CA GLY A 31 -4.66 -0.36 -13.88
C GLY A 31 -4.73 0.09 -12.43
N THR A 32 -3.95 -0.46 -11.52
CA THR A 32 -4.06 -0.14 -10.09
C THR A 32 -2.82 0.51 -9.50
N THR A 33 -1.65 0.24 -10.03
CA THR A 33 -0.40 0.87 -9.57
C THR A 33 0.22 1.72 -10.68
N ALA A 34 1.00 2.71 -10.29
CA ALA A 34 1.81 3.47 -11.25
C ALA A 34 3.00 2.67 -11.78
N MET A 35 3.33 1.56 -11.13
CA MET A 35 4.38 0.66 -11.57
C MET A 35 3.91 -0.16 -12.78
N GLU A 36 4.69 -0.16 -13.85
CA GLU A 36 4.35 -0.86 -15.08
C GLU A 36 5.36 -1.94 -15.47
N THR A 37 6.54 -1.92 -14.87
CA THR A 37 7.62 -2.88 -15.14
C THR A 37 7.71 -3.88 -14.01
N PRO A 38 7.72 -5.20 -14.31
CA PRO A 38 7.92 -6.21 -13.28
C PRO A 38 9.21 -5.97 -12.50
N MET A 39 9.17 -6.26 -11.22
CA MET A 39 10.31 -6.08 -10.33
C MET A 39 11.10 -7.36 -10.17
N THR A 40 12.43 -7.21 -10.11
CA THR A 40 13.31 -8.25 -9.58
C THR A 40 13.28 -8.16 -8.05
N ILE A 41 13.77 -9.20 -7.37
CA ILE A 41 13.91 -9.15 -5.91
C ILE A 41 14.81 -7.97 -5.50
N GLU A 42 15.89 -7.72 -6.23
CA GLU A 42 16.77 -6.57 -5.96
C GLU A 42 16.05 -5.23 -6.10
N SER A 43 15.28 -5.03 -7.17
CA SER A 43 14.54 -3.78 -7.35
C SER A 43 13.41 -3.63 -6.31
N PHE A 44 12.82 -4.73 -5.87
CA PHE A 44 11.85 -4.71 -4.78
C PHE A 44 12.49 -4.25 -3.47
N LEU A 45 13.66 -4.80 -3.14
CA LEU A 45 14.41 -4.40 -1.95
C LEU A 45 14.85 -2.93 -2.05
N ASP A 46 15.32 -2.49 -3.21
CA ASP A 46 15.70 -1.10 -3.43
C ASP A 46 14.50 -0.16 -3.21
N THR A 47 13.35 -0.50 -3.79
CA THR A 47 12.15 0.34 -3.72
C THR A 47 11.60 0.47 -2.30
N PHE A 48 11.48 -0.63 -1.55
CA PHE A 48 10.78 -0.64 -0.28
C PHE A 48 11.68 -0.59 0.95
N PHE A 49 12.94 -0.98 0.84
CA PHE A 49 13.83 -1.09 2.01
C PHE A 49 15.07 -0.22 1.96
N ARG A 50 15.56 0.13 0.77
CA ARG A 50 16.83 0.89 0.64
C ARG A 50 16.64 2.35 0.25
N SER A 51 15.61 2.67 -0.55
CA SER A 51 15.40 4.02 -1.08
C SER A 51 14.45 4.87 -0.26
N GLN A 52 13.89 4.35 0.82
CA GLN A 52 12.95 5.10 1.66
C GLN A 52 13.13 4.76 3.14
N ILE A 53 12.71 5.69 3.99
CA ILE A 53 12.70 5.46 5.44
C ILE A 53 11.37 4.77 5.76
N GLN A 54 11.44 3.47 5.99
CA GLN A 54 10.28 2.65 6.29
C GLN A 54 9.85 2.83 7.73
N ILE A 55 8.57 3.13 7.94
CA ILE A 55 7.96 3.25 9.26
C ILE A 55 7.23 1.96 9.64
N SER A 56 6.53 1.37 8.68
CA SER A 56 5.76 0.14 8.88
C SER A 56 5.71 -0.65 7.59
N PHE A 57 5.78 -1.97 7.70
CA PHE A 57 5.57 -2.88 6.58
C PHE A 57 4.83 -4.11 7.11
N MET A 58 3.53 -4.17 6.86
CA MET A 58 2.66 -5.25 7.34
C MET A 58 2.25 -6.17 6.21
N VAL A 59 2.15 -7.45 6.54
CA VAL A 59 1.80 -8.52 5.61
C VAL A 59 0.55 -9.23 6.14
N ALA A 60 -0.39 -9.52 5.24
CA ALA A 60 -1.55 -10.36 5.54
C ALA A 60 -1.29 -11.76 4.99
N GLU A 61 -1.32 -12.75 5.87
CA GLU A 61 -1.05 -14.14 5.54
C GLU A 61 -2.26 -15.01 5.89
N ALA A 62 -2.74 -15.79 4.94
CA ALA A 62 -3.80 -16.74 5.17
C ALA A 62 -3.31 -17.90 6.05
N SER A 63 -4.23 -18.59 6.71
CA SER A 63 -3.91 -19.73 7.59
C SER A 63 -3.13 -20.84 6.89
N GLY A 64 -3.27 -20.97 5.57
CA GLY A 64 -2.49 -21.90 4.75
C GLY A 64 -1.12 -21.41 4.31
N GLY A 65 -0.73 -20.18 4.67
CA GLY A 65 0.57 -19.61 4.33
C GLY A 65 0.58 -18.68 3.10
N ASP A 66 -0.52 -18.60 2.36
CA ASP A 66 -0.60 -17.71 1.20
C ASP A 66 -0.57 -16.25 1.62
N LEU A 67 0.23 -15.44 0.92
CA LEU A 67 0.27 -13.99 1.14
C LEU A 67 -0.90 -13.34 0.40
N LEU A 68 -1.72 -12.60 1.13
CA LEU A 68 -2.95 -11.99 0.62
C LEU A 68 -2.76 -10.52 0.27
N GLY A 69 -1.79 -9.87 0.86
CA GLY A 69 -1.51 -8.47 0.63
C GLY A 69 -0.45 -7.93 1.56
N PHE A 70 -0.05 -6.69 1.30
CA PHE A 70 0.88 -5.98 2.18
C PHE A 70 0.62 -4.48 2.14
N GLN A 71 1.05 -3.80 3.18
CA GLN A 71 0.89 -2.36 3.30
C GLN A 71 2.17 -1.75 3.86
N VAL A 72 2.65 -0.72 3.19
CA VAL A 72 3.90 -0.03 3.54
C VAL A 72 3.58 1.41 3.93
N LEU A 73 4.19 1.87 5.01
CA LEU A 73 4.16 3.26 5.45
C LEU A 73 5.60 3.75 5.51
N ALA A 74 5.91 4.80 4.77
CA ALA A 74 7.26 5.31 4.66
C ALA A 74 7.29 6.83 4.61
N ALA A 75 8.38 7.43 5.09
CA ALA A 75 8.62 8.85 4.94
C ALA A 75 8.79 9.19 3.45
N HIS A 76 8.39 10.38 3.05
CA HIS A 76 8.51 10.86 1.68
C HIS A 76 8.99 12.30 1.67
N GLU A 77 10.02 12.58 0.86
CA GLU A 77 10.70 13.88 0.82
C GLU A 77 9.78 15.07 0.47
N LYS A 78 8.70 14.80 -0.28
CA LYS A 78 7.72 15.82 -0.69
C LYS A 78 6.61 16.05 0.32
N LEU A 79 6.58 15.29 1.41
CA LEU A 79 5.59 15.43 2.47
C LEU A 79 6.21 16.14 3.67
N PRO A 80 5.39 16.77 4.53
CA PRO A 80 5.87 17.28 5.82
C PRO A 80 6.54 16.16 6.64
N GLU A 81 7.45 16.54 7.55
CA GLU A 81 8.21 15.58 8.36
C GLU A 81 7.33 14.67 9.23
N ASP A 82 6.19 15.18 9.66
CA ASP A 82 5.23 14.45 10.49
C ASP A 82 4.14 13.73 9.68
N TRP A 83 4.34 13.61 8.36
CA TRP A 83 3.49 12.83 7.46
C TRP A 83 4.26 11.63 6.92
N ALA A 84 3.53 10.61 6.50
CA ALA A 84 4.10 9.47 5.79
C ALA A 84 3.19 9.05 4.63
N ASP A 85 3.77 8.36 3.67
CA ASP A 85 3.08 7.86 2.48
C ASP A 85 2.74 6.39 2.65
N ILE A 86 1.51 6.02 2.29
CA ILE A 86 1.03 4.65 2.38
C ILE A 86 0.90 4.03 0.98
N ALA A 87 1.28 2.78 0.87
CA ALA A 87 1.05 1.97 -0.32
C ALA A 87 0.40 0.65 0.10
N THR A 88 -0.68 0.28 -0.57
CA THR A 88 -1.45 -0.93 -0.26
C THR A 88 -1.53 -1.81 -1.50
N PHE A 89 -1.18 -3.07 -1.33
CA PHE A 89 -1.21 -4.06 -2.42
C PHE A 89 -1.96 -5.28 -1.93
N ALA A 90 -3.05 -5.63 -2.61
CA ALA A 90 -3.87 -6.78 -2.26
C ALA A 90 -3.97 -7.73 -3.45
N ARG A 91 -3.98 -9.03 -3.16
CA ARG A 91 -4.12 -10.06 -4.20
C ARG A 91 -5.45 -9.89 -4.93
N VAL A 92 -5.37 -9.81 -6.25
CA VAL A 92 -6.53 -9.67 -7.11
C VAL A 92 -7.30 -10.99 -7.14
N GLY A 93 -8.62 -10.92 -7.02
CA GLY A 93 -9.50 -12.09 -7.06
C GLY A 93 -9.54 -12.91 -5.78
N SER A 94 -8.92 -12.42 -4.69
CA SER A 94 -9.01 -13.10 -3.40
C SER A 94 -10.45 -13.09 -2.88
N GLN A 95 -10.88 -14.24 -2.37
CA GLN A 95 -12.20 -14.37 -1.72
C GLN A 95 -12.17 -13.93 -0.26
N THR A 96 -11.00 -13.64 0.30
CA THR A 96 -10.86 -13.22 1.68
C THR A 96 -11.22 -11.75 1.84
N SER A 97 -12.21 -11.46 2.67
CA SER A 97 -12.63 -10.09 2.96
C SER A 97 -11.93 -9.53 4.20
N GLY A 98 -11.86 -8.20 4.31
CA GLY A 98 -11.33 -7.52 5.48
C GLY A 98 -9.81 -7.40 5.54
N VAL A 99 -9.08 -7.86 4.54
CA VAL A 99 -7.61 -7.83 4.50
C VAL A 99 -7.11 -6.38 4.56
N GLY A 100 -7.64 -5.50 3.72
CA GLY A 100 -7.22 -4.10 3.70
C GLY A 100 -7.50 -3.37 5.01
N SER A 101 -8.67 -3.61 5.61
CA SER A 101 -9.02 -3.00 6.91
C SER A 101 -8.11 -3.46 8.03
N ALA A 102 -7.76 -4.75 8.05
CA ALA A 102 -6.86 -5.31 9.06
C ALA A 102 -5.44 -4.80 8.89
N LEU A 103 -4.95 -4.68 7.64
CA LEU A 103 -3.65 -4.07 7.35
C LEU A 103 -3.61 -2.63 7.85
N PHE A 104 -4.64 -1.85 7.54
CA PHE A 104 -4.68 -0.44 7.94
C PHE A 104 -4.75 -0.27 9.46
N ALA A 105 -5.47 -1.12 10.17
CA ALA A 105 -5.52 -1.07 11.63
C ALA A 105 -4.12 -1.19 12.25
N GLU A 106 -3.30 -2.11 11.76
CA GLU A 106 -1.92 -2.28 12.23
C GLU A 106 -1.03 -1.11 11.80
N THR A 107 -1.16 -0.65 10.56
CA THR A 107 -0.42 0.52 10.06
C THR A 107 -0.74 1.76 10.90
N LEU A 108 -2.00 1.97 11.24
CA LEU A 108 -2.42 3.11 12.06
C LEU A 108 -1.82 3.04 13.47
N THR A 109 -1.73 1.85 14.05
CA THR A 109 -1.04 1.66 15.33
C THR A 109 0.42 2.11 15.24
N GLN A 110 1.11 1.77 14.16
CA GLN A 110 2.49 2.21 13.95
C GLN A 110 2.58 3.72 13.72
N ALA A 111 1.65 4.29 12.95
CA ALA A 111 1.60 5.73 12.73
C ALA A 111 1.47 6.50 14.05
N ARG A 112 0.64 6.01 14.96
CA ARG A 112 0.49 6.60 16.30
C ARG A 112 1.77 6.48 17.14
N ARG A 113 2.44 5.33 17.08
CA ARG A 113 3.72 5.12 17.79
C ARG A 113 4.80 6.08 17.33
N PHE A 114 4.84 6.39 16.05
CA PHE A 114 5.78 7.34 15.46
C PHE A 114 5.29 8.79 15.54
N GLU A 115 4.17 9.04 16.21
CA GLU A 115 3.59 10.37 16.42
C GLU A 115 3.38 11.14 15.12
N LEU A 116 2.98 10.44 14.06
CA LEU A 116 2.65 11.08 12.78
C LEU A 116 1.37 11.90 12.91
N ALA A 117 1.34 13.06 12.25
CA ALA A 117 0.16 13.90 12.18
C ALA A 117 -0.84 13.39 11.14
N ALA A 118 -0.35 12.87 10.01
CA ALA A 118 -1.19 12.44 8.92
C ALA A 118 -0.51 11.40 8.03
N ILE A 119 -1.35 10.69 7.26
CA ILE A 119 -0.92 9.71 6.27
C ILE A 119 -1.44 10.19 4.91
N ASN A 120 -0.58 10.18 3.89
CA ASN A 120 -0.94 10.47 2.51
C ASN A 120 -1.10 9.18 1.71
N ALA A 121 -2.14 9.12 0.89
CA ALA A 121 -2.30 8.10 -0.13
C ALA A 121 -2.42 8.79 -1.48
N THR A 122 -1.65 8.36 -2.47
CA THR A 122 -1.73 8.86 -3.84
C THR A 122 -2.20 7.74 -4.75
N ILE A 123 -3.34 7.94 -5.40
CA ILE A 123 -4.04 6.91 -6.16
C ILE A 123 -4.27 7.38 -7.60
N ARG A 124 -4.07 6.49 -8.57
CA ARG A 124 -4.48 6.74 -9.95
C ARG A 124 -5.99 6.95 -9.99
N ALA A 125 -6.43 7.94 -10.74
CA ALA A 125 -7.87 8.25 -10.85
C ALA A 125 -8.68 7.12 -11.49
N ASP A 126 -8.03 6.28 -12.29
CA ASP A 126 -8.67 5.12 -12.92
C ASP A 126 -8.65 3.86 -12.02
N ASN A 127 -8.08 3.95 -10.82
CA ASN A 127 -8.13 2.86 -9.84
C ASN A 127 -9.33 3.03 -8.92
N ALA A 128 -10.51 2.67 -9.40
CA ALA A 128 -11.76 2.82 -8.66
C ALA A 128 -11.75 2.05 -7.32
N GLY A 129 -11.17 0.86 -7.31
CA GLY A 129 -11.06 0.04 -6.10
C GLY A 129 -10.19 0.68 -5.03
N GLY A 130 -9.05 1.26 -5.42
CA GLY A 130 -8.15 1.96 -4.51
C GLY A 130 -8.79 3.22 -3.94
N LEU A 131 -9.46 4.01 -4.77
CA LEU A 131 -10.18 5.20 -4.33
C LEU A 131 -11.26 4.85 -3.29
N ALA A 132 -12.05 3.82 -3.58
CA ALA A 132 -13.11 3.36 -2.67
C ALA A 132 -12.52 2.81 -1.36
N TYR A 133 -11.42 2.09 -1.44
CA TYR A 133 -10.74 1.55 -0.25
C TYR A 133 -10.32 2.68 0.70
N TYR A 134 -9.60 3.68 0.20
CA TYR A 134 -9.13 4.77 1.04
C TYR A 134 -10.28 5.64 1.57
N ASP A 135 -11.36 5.82 0.79
CA ASP A 135 -12.58 6.47 1.28
C ASP A 135 -13.17 5.71 2.47
N ARG A 136 -13.27 4.38 2.38
CA ARG A 136 -13.76 3.54 3.50
C ARG A 136 -12.86 3.61 4.72
N MET A 137 -11.55 3.75 4.54
CA MET A 137 -10.61 3.89 5.64
C MET A 137 -10.66 5.28 6.30
N GLY A 138 -11.36 6.23 5.70
CA GLY A 138 -11.54 7.56 6.27
C GLY A 138 -10.62 8.63 5.68
N PHE A 139 -9.94 8.34 4.59
CA PHE A 139 -9.12 9.32 3.89
C PHE A 139 -9.98 10.31 3.11
N VAL A 140 -9.54 11.54 3.02
CA VAL A 140 -10.24 12.63 2.34
C VAL A 140 -9.34 13.22 1.24
N THR A 141 -9.90 13.39 0.04
CA THR A 141 -9.18 13.99 -1.09
C THR A 141 -8.81 15.44 -0.76
N TYR A 142 -7.55 15.81 -0.99
CA TYR A 142 -7.09 17.18 -0.79
C TYR A 142 -6.34 17.76 -1.98
N LYS A 143 -5.97 16.93 -2.97
CA LYS A 143 -5.20 17.38 -4.14
C LYS A 143 -5.47 16.46 -5.32
N VAL A 144 -5.49 17.04 -6.53
CA VAL A 144 -5.54 16.30 -7.78
C VAL A 144 -4.43 16.83 -8.69
N ASP A 145 -3.56 15.94 -9.16
CA ASP A 145 -2.57 16.23 -10.18
C ASP A 145 -3.05 15.67 -11.52
N GLU A 146 -3.30 16.56 -12.47
CA GLU A 146 -3.89 16.17 -13.75
C GLU A 146 -2.85 15.64 -14.73
N LYS A 147 -3.23 14.63 -15.50
CA LYS A 147 -2.49 14.09 -16.65
C LYS A 147 -1.04 13.76 -16.32
N VAL A 148 -0.81 13.07 -15.21
CA VAL A 148 0.53 12.62 -14.81
C VAL A 148 0.94 11.44 -15.69
N PRO A 149 2.11 11.51 -16.40
CA PRO A 149 2.52 10.42 -17.26
C PRO A 149 3.01 9.22 -16.46
N LEU A 150 2.55 8.02 -16.84
CA LEU A 150 3.15 6.77 -16.44
C LEU A 150 4.43 6.53 -17.25
N LYS A 151 5.21 5.53 -16.88
CA LYS A 151 6.47 5.20 -17.58
C LYS A 151 6.24 4.90 -19.06
N SER A 152 5.10 4.30 -19.41
CA SER A 152 4.66 4.03 -20.79
C SER A 152 4.30 5.30 -21.57
N GLY A 153 4.13 6.43 -20.90
CA GLY A 153 3.64 7.67 -21.47
C GLY A 153 2.13 7.87 -21.36
N HIS A 154 1.38 6.84 -20.95
CA HIS A 154 -0.05 6.98 -20.67
C HIS A 154 -0.25 8.00 -19.54
N ARG A 155 -1.17 8.96 -19.75
CA ARG A 155 -1.43 10.03 -18.78
C ARG A 155 -2.70 9.73 -17.99
N VAL A 156 -2.59 9.82 -16.67
CA VAL A 156 -3.70 9.58 -15.76
C VAL A 156 -3.63 10.58 -14.61
N ASP A 157 -4.78 11.06 -14.16
CA ASP A 157 -4.81 11.94 -12.98
C ASP A 157 -4.39 11.15 -11.74
N ARG A 158 -3.75 11.84 -10.80
CA ARG A 158 -3.40 11.30 -9.49
C ARG A 158 -4.15 12.05 -8.41
N ILE A 159 -4.82 11.30 -7.56
CA ILE A 159 -5.63 11.84 -6.48
C ILE A 159 -4.89 11.60 -5.17
N SER A 160 -4.61 12.67 -4.45
CA SER A 160 -4.00 12.59 -3.12
C SER A 160 -5.06 12.70 -2.05
N LYS A 161 -5.08 11.74 -1.15
CA LYS A 161 -6.01 11.67 -0.02
C LYS A 161 -5.21 11.66 1.28
N GLY A 162 -5.73 12.34 2.28
CA GLY A 162 -5.09 12.42 3.59
C GLY A 162 -5.93 11.81 4.69
N TYR A 163 -5.26 11.21 5.66
CA TYR A 163 -5.87 10.70 6.88
C TYR A 163 -5.20 11.37 8.07
N ARG A 164 -5.99 12.02 8.92
CA ARG A 164 -5.47 12.63 10.13
C ARG A 164 -5.29 11.56 11.21
N VAL A 165 -4.06 11.40 11.68
CA VAL A 165 -3.76 10.48 12.78
C VAL A 165 -4.10 11.17 14.09
N ILE A 166 -5.01 10.55 14.87
CA ILE A 166 -5.41 11.06 16.17
C ILE A 166 -4.73 10.21 17.23
N SER A 167 -4.04 10.87 18.16
CA SER A 167 -3.45 10.21 19.32
C SER A 167 -4.52 9.77 20.29
N ASP A 168 -4.35 8.60 20.88
CA ASP A 168 -5.23 8.13 21.97
C ASP A 168 -4.98 8.94 23.26
#